data_75af2186205065ddd4022158f1012748
#
_entry.id   75af2186205065ddd4022158f1012748
#
_cell.length_a   1.000
_cell.length_b   1.000
_cell.length_c   1.000
_cell.angle_alpha   90.00
_cell.angle_beta   90.00
_cell.angle_gamma   90.00
#
_symmetry.space_group_name_H-M   'P 1'
#
loop_
_entity.id
_entity.type
_entity.pdbx_description
1 polymer ?
#
loop_
_entity_poly.entity_id
_entity_poly.type
_entity_poly.pdbx_seq_one_letter_code
_entity_poly.pdbx_strand_id
1 'polypeptide(L)'
;EWYTREEELDDLYYYAIRMGLEKQAQELGYEIFRIFNNDDWSLIQEADGIIALGKFSPKTIQDLESYGKPLIFVDSNTLYLGHSCVTTDLEDSVITALEYFLEQGHKEIGLLVGQEETADATPLQMDPRQRTFQQFLTEKGLYEERFVSVGQFSTESGYQMMEQLIQALGDDLPTAFFMASDALAVGALRSLQEHQIAVPDRVSL
;
A
#
# COMPACT_ATOMS: atom_id res chain seq x y z
N GLU A 1 9.01 1.24 -13.56
CA GLU A 1 8.52 1.27 -12.17
C GLU A 1 8.68 2.67 -11.59
N TRP A 2 7.79 3.06 -10.68
CA TRP A 2 7.79 4.37 -10.03
C TRP A 2 8.79 4.50 -8.88
N TYR A 3 9.36 3.41 -8.45
CA TYR A 3 10.33 3.26 -7.36
C TYR A 3 11.71 2.83 -7.89
N THR A 4 12.72 2.85 -7.04
CA THR A 4 14.08 2.37 -7.31
C THR A 4 14.22 0.89 -7.00
N ARG A 5 15.32 0.28 -7.44
CA ARG A 5 15.61 -1.15 -7.12
C ARG A 5 15.80 -1.41 -5.63
N GLU A 6 16.33 -0.43 -4.93
CA GLU A 6 16.57 -0.49 -3.49
C GLU A 6 15.23 -0.47 -2.74
N GLU A 7 14.33 0.43 -3.11
CA GLU A 7 13.00 0.54 -2.51
C GLU A 7 12.13 -0.69 -2.74
N GLU A 8 12.29 -1.39 -3.86
CA GLU A 8 11.57 -2.65 -4.13
C GLU A 8 11.87 -3.75 -3.09
N LEU A 9 13.05 -3.72 -2.47
CA LEU A 9 13.43 -4.72 -1.47
C LEU A 9 12.77 -4.48 -0.10
N ASP A 10 12.33 -3.26 0.16
CA ASP A 10 11.68 -2.87 1.40
C ASP A 10 10.18 -3.19 1.41
N ASP A 11 9.55 -3.22 0.22
CA ASP A 11 8.13 -3.61 0.05
C ASP A 11 7.96 -4.64 -1.06
N LEU A 12 7.72 -5.89 -0.67
CA LEU A 12 7.54 -7.02 -1.58
C LEU A 12 6.23 -6.97 -2.39
N TYR A 13 5.33 -6.04 -2.13
CA TYR A 13 4.06 -5.90 -2.85
C TYR A 13 4.31 -5.62 -4.34
N TYR A 14 5.08 -4.59 -4.67
CA TYR A 14 5.41 -4.25 -6.05
C TYR A 14 6.31 -5.30 -6.71
N TYR A 15 7.23 -5.89 -5.95
CA TYR A 15 8.02 -7.02 -6.43
C TYR A 15 7.13 -8.19 -6.90
N ALA A 16 6.12 -8.55 -6.13
CA ALA A 16 5.22 -9.64 -6.48
C ALA A 16 4.39 -9.34 -7.74
N ILE A 17 3.88 -8.11 -7.88
CA ILE A 17 3.15 -7.66 -9.07
C ILE A 17 4.07 -7.73 -10.30
N ARG A 18 5.28 -7.18 -10.21
CA ARG A 18 6.25 -7.21 -11.29
C ARG A 18 6.60 -8.63 -11.72
N MET A 19 6.89 -9.52 -10.77
CA MET A 19 7.17 -10.92 -11.08
C MET A 19 6.01 -11.60 -11.80
N GLY A 20 4.77 -11.28 -11.42
CA GLY A 20 3.57 -11.78 -12.11
C GLY A 20 3.47 -11.28 -13.55
N LEU A 21 3.73 -9.98 -13.76
CA LEU A 21 3.74 -9.37 -15.09
C LEU A 21 4.81 -9.97 -15.99
N GLU A 22 6.05 -10.11 -15.50
CA GLU A 22 7.17 -10.68 -16.26
C GLU A 22 6.92 -12.14 -16.65
N LYS A 23 6.41 -12.94 -15.71
CA LYS A 23 6.06 -14.33 -15.98
C LYS A 23 5.03 -14.44 -17.08
N GLN A 24 3.94 -13.67 -16.98
CA GLN A 24 2.85 -13.72 -17.98
C GLN A 24 3.32 -13.20 -19.34
N ALA A 25 4.13 -12.16 -19.39
CA ALA A 25 4.68 -11.66 -20.63
C ALA A 25 5.60 -12.70 -21.31
N GLN A 26 6.45 -13.37 -20.55
CA GLN A 26 7.29 -14.44 -21.07
C GLN A 26 6.46 -15.61 -21.64
N GLU A 27 5.40 -16.02 -20.96
CA GLU A 27 4.49 -17.07 -21.44
C GLU A 27 3.79 -16.68 -22.75
N LEU A 28 3.53 -15.39 -22.93
CA LEU A 28 2.93 -14.84 -24.16
C LEU A 28 3.96 -14.52 -25.27
N GLY A 29 5.25 -14.72 -25.00
CA GLY A 29 6.32 -14.47 -25.97
C GLY A 29 6.74 -13.02 -26.13
N TYR A 30 6.43 -12.16 -25.14
CA TYR A 30 6.89 -10.78 -25.10
C TYR A 30 8.27 -10.68 -24.42
N GLU A 31 9.06 -9.74 -24.91
CA GLU A 31 10.30 -9.31 -24.25
C GLU A 31 9.99 -8.11 -23.35
N ILE A 32 10.52 -8.12 -22.11
CA ILE A 32 10.32 -7.03 -21.14
C ILE A 32 11.63 -6.32 -20.88
N PHE A 33 11.62 -4.99 -21.08
CA PHE A 33 12.65 -4.08 -20.57
C PHE A 33 12.18 -3.51 -19.23
N ARG A 34 12.96 -3.71 -18.18
CA ARG A 34 12.68 -3.13 -16.86
C ARG A 34 13.36 -1.77 -16.75
N ILE A 35 12.57 -0.76 -16.38
CA ILE A 35 13.04 0.60 -16.18
C ILE A 35 12.54 1.06 -14.82
N PHE A 36 13.45 1.30 -13.91
CA PHE A 36 13.15 1.87 -12.59
C PHE A 36 13.15 3.40 -12.65
N ASN A 37 12.61 4.04 -11.62
CA ASN A 37 12.48 5.50 -11.58
C ASN A 37 13.80 6.25 -11.84
N ASN A 38 14.91 5.72 -11.35
CA ASN A 38 16.24 6.30 -11.49
C ASN A 38 17.07 5.78 -12.69
N ASP A 39 16.48 4.93 -13.55
CA ASP A 39 17.13 4.46 -14.78
C ASP A 39 16.99 5.49 -15.93
N ASP A 40 17.73 5.26 -17.01
CA ASP A 40 17.55 5.99 -18.28
C ASP A 40 16.29 5.49 -19.02
N TRP A 41 15.37 6.38 -19.28
CA TRP A 41 14.10 6.08 -19.95
C TRP A 41 14.18 6.04 -21.47
N SER A 42 15.36 6.23 -22.07
CA SER A 42 15.54 6.22 -23.53
C SER A 42 15.08 4.91 -24.18
N LEU A 43 15.20 3.79 -23.48
CA LEU A 43 14.76 2.47 -23.94
C LEU A 43 13.25 2.38 -24.23
N ILE A 44 12.44 3.26 -23.67
CA ILE A 44 10.98 3.31 -23.93
C ILE A 44 10.71 3.55 -25.42
N GLN A 45 11.59 4.25 -26.12
CA GLN A 45 11.42 4.50 -27.57
C GLN A 45 11.46 3.22 -28.40
N GLU A 46 12.18 2.21 -27.94
CA GLU A 46 12.31 0.92 -28.63
C GLU A 46 11.17 -0.05 -28.33
N ALA A 47 10.38 0.23 -27.28
CA ALA A 47 9.29 -0.64 -26.85
C ALA A 47 8.02 -0.44 -27.72
N ASP A 48 7.24 -1.50 -27.87
CA ASP A 48 5.93 -1.48 -28.55
C ASP A 48 4.81 -0.95 -27.65
N GLY A 49 4.98 -0.97 -26.33
CA GLY A 49 4.04 -0.50 -25.34
C GLY A 49 4.66 -0.32 -23.94
N ILE A 50 3.94 0.32 -23.06
CA ILE A 50 4.38 0.67 -21.71
C ILE A 50 3.39 0.12 -20.69
N ILE A 51 3.92 -0.60 -19.69
CA ILE A 51 3.22 -0.93 -18.46
C ILE A 51 3.82 -0.08 -17.34
N ALA A 52 3.09 0.91 -16.85
CA ALA A 52 3.51 1.81 -15.77
C ALA A 52 3.03 1.25 -14.44
N LEU A 53 3.95 0.72 -13.62
CA LEU A 53 3.66 0.09 -12.34
C LEU A 53 3.94 1.05 -11.18
N GLY A 54 2.92 1.36 -10.38
CA GLY A 54 2.99 2.16 -9.17
C GLY A 54 2.28 3.51 -9.25
N LYS A 55 2.76 4.52 -8.54
CA LYS A 55 2.12 5.82 -8.34
C LYS A 55 2.88 6.93 -9.09
N PHE A 56 2.21 7.59 -10.00
CA PHE A 56 2.84 8.58 -10.89
C PHE A 56 2.21 9.96 -10.69
N SER A 57 3.07 10.98 -10.68
CA SER A 57 2.62 12.37 -10.71
C SER A 57 1.99 12.72 -12.07
N PRO A 58 1.12 13.74 -12.14
CA PRO A 58 0.58 14.21 -13.42
C PRO A 58 1.67 14.54 -14.45
N LYS A 59 2.80 15.06 -13.99
CA LYS A 59 3.95 15.35 -14.86
C LYS A 59 4.54 14.08 -15.44
N THR A 60 4.81 13.09 -14.61
CA THR A 60 5.37 11.80 -15.05
C THR A 60 4.42 11.08 -16.02
N ILE A 61 3.11 11.18 -15.80
CA ILE A 61 2.11 10.64 -16.72
C ILE A 61 2.22 11.32 -18.10
N GLN A 62 2.32 12.67 -18.14
CA GLN A 62 2.52 13.41 -19.40
C GLN A 62 3.82 13.04 -20.10
N ASP A 63 4.91 12.83 -19.34
CA ASP A 63 6.18 12.38 -19.89
C ASP A 63 6.04 10.99 -20.55
N LEU A 64 5.34 10.05 -19.90
CA LEU A 64 5.06 8.73 -20.46
C LEU A 64 4.16 8.81 -21.71
N GLU A 65 3.13 9.66 -21.71
CA GLU A 65 2.28 9.93 -22.87
C GLU A 65 3.06 10.46 -24.08
N SER A 66 4.10 11.27 -23.83
CA SER A 66 4.90 11.90 -24.87
C SER A 66 5.63 10.90 -25.78
N TYR A 67 5.85 9.66 -25.32
CA TYR A 67 6.40 8.59 -26.13
C TYR A 67 5.43 8.08 -27.22
N GLY A 68 4.12 8.39 -27.12
CA GLY A 68 3.12 8.02 -28.11
C GLY A 68 2.88 6.50 -28.24
N LYS A 69 3.20 5.74 -27.20
CA LYS A 69 3.04 4.27 -27.15
C LYS A 69 1.73 3.87 -26.46
N PRO A 70 1.18 2.70 -26.77
CA PRO A 70 0.15 2.10 -25.91
C PRO A 70 0.61 2.08 -24.45
N LEU A 71 -0.21 2.63 -23.55
CA LEU A 71 0.12 2.83 -22.14
C LEU A 71 -0.99 2.28 -21.24
N ILE A 72 -0.61 1.42 -20.31
CA ILE A 72 -1.49 0.91 -19.26
C ILE A 72 -0.85 1.12 -17.89
N PHE A 73 -1.67 1.47 -16.91
CA PHE A 73 -1.22 1.66 -15.53
C PHE A 73 -1.60 0.45 -14.66
N VAL A 74 -0.72 0.11 -13.73
CA VAL A 74 -0.97 -0.91 -12.72
C VAL A 74 -0.78 -0.28 -11.35
N ASP A 75 -1.77 -0.46 -10.48
CA ASP A 75 -1.84 0.12 -9.14
C ASP A 75 -1.98 1.66 -9.10
N SER A 76 -2.38 2.26 -10.21
CA SER A 76 -2.78 3.67 -10.29
C SER A 76 -4.12 3.78 -11.02
N ASN A 77 -5.11 4.40 -10.38
CA ASN A 77 -6.39 4.65 -11.05
C ASN A 77 -6.27 5.88 -11.96
N THR A 78 -6.09 5.64 -13.25
CA THR A 78 -5.92 6.66 -14.29
C THR A 78 -7.08 6.72 -15.28
N LEU A 79 -8.21 6.05 -14.99
CA LEU A 79 -9.39 6.05 -15.85
C LEU A 79 -9.91 7.47 -16.13
N TYR A 80 -9.83 8.37 -15.13
CA TYR A 80 -10.26 9.77 -15.28
C TYR A 80 -9.39 10.57 -16.26
N LEU A 81 -8.19 10.08 -16.59
CA LEU A 81 -7.29 10.64 -17.60
C LEU A 81 -7.45 9.96 -18.97
N GLY A 82 -8.32 8.94 -19.08
CA GLY A 82 -8.56 8.20 -20.30
C GLY A 82 -7.61 7.02 -20.53
N HIS A 83 -6.79 6.66 -19.58
CA HIS A 83 -5.90 5.50 -19.65
C HIS A 83 -6.53 4.24 -19.06
N SER A 84 -6.23 3.09 -19.66
CA SER A 84 -6.54 1.81 -19.05
C SER A 84 -5.69 1.59 -17.79
N CYS A 85 -6.28 1.01 -16.75
CA CYS A 85 -5.55 0.65 -15.56
C CYS A 85 -6.06 -0.66 -14.94
N VAL A 86 -5.19 -1.29 -14.15
CA VAL A 86 -5.52 -2.43 -13.28
C VAL A 86 -5.21 -2.00 -11.85
N THR A 87 -6.21 -2.08 -10.99
CA THR A 87 -6.10 -1.70 -9.57
C THR A 87 -6.68 -2.76 -8.68
N THR A 88 -6.22 -2.83 -7.43
CA THR A 88 -6.84 -3.63 -6.37
C THR A 88 -8.03 -2.89 -5.79
N ASP A 89 -9.11 -3.59 -5.50
CA ASP A 89 -10.23 -3.06 -4.74
C ASP A 89 -9.89 -3.02 -3.25
N LEU A 90 -9.14 -1.99 -2.87
CA LEU A 90 -8.70 -1.79 -1.49
C LEU A 90 -9.86 -1.41 -0.57
N GLU A 91 -10.89 -0.76 -1.09
CA GLU A 91 -12.05 -0.34 -0.31
C GLU A 91 -12.85 -1.56 0.16
N ASP A 92 -13.19 -2.47 -0.75
CA ASP A 92 -13.89 -3.73 -0.42
C ASP A 92 -13.05 -4.62 0.52
N SER A 93 -11.74 -4.67 0.31
CA SER A 93 -10.83 -5.42 1.18
C SER A 93 -10.85 -4.92 2.64
N VAL A 94 -10.83 -3.60 2.84
CA VAL A 94 -10.92 -3.00 4.18
C VAL A 94 -12.27 -3.30 4.82
N ILE A 95 -13.36 -3.13 4.08
CA ILE A 95 -14.71 -3.41 4.59
C ILE A 95 -14.82 -4.87 5.03
N THR A 96 -14.38 -5.80 4.20
CA THR A 96 -14.40 -7.24 4.50
C THR A 96 -13.62 -7.55 5.79
N ALA A 97 -12.43 -6.99 5.96
CA ALA A 97 -11.62 -7.21 7.16
C ALA A 97 -12.28 -6.60 8.42
N LEU A 98 -12.83 -5.40 8.30
CA LEU A 98 -13.51 -4.74 9.42
C LEU A 98 -14.80 -5.45 9.83
N GLU A 99 -15.59 -5.94 8.87
CA GLU A 99 -16.77 -6.77 9.14
C GLU A 99 -16.37 -8.04 9.88
N TYR A 100 -15.29 -8.70 9.46
CA TYR A 100 -14.76 -9.86 10.16
C TYR A 100 -14.37 -9.54 11.61
N PHE A 101 -13.64 -8.43 11.86
CA PHE A 101 -13.32 -8.03 13.22
C PHE A 101 -14.57 -7.77 14.07
N LEU A 102 -15.58 -7.11 13.51
CA LEU A 102 -16.84 -6.87 14.22
C LEU A 102 -17.60 -8.17 14.53
N GLU A 103 -17.58 -9.15 13.61
CA GLU A 103 -18.17 -10.49 13.81
C GLU A 103 -17.45 -11.26 14.93
N GLN A 104 -16.12 -11.09 15.07
CA GLN A 104 -15.35 -11.64 16.18
C GLN A 104 -15.57 -10.89 17.51
N GLY A 105 -16.32 -9.81 17.50
CA GLY A 105 -16.70 -9.04 18.69
C GLY A 105 -15.77 -7.87 19.01
N HIS A 106 -14.79 -7.57 18.17
CA HIS A 106 -13.92 -6.40 18.35
C HIS A 106 -14.72 -5.10 18.12
N LYS A 107 -14.53 -4.13 19.00
CA LYS A 107 -15.16 -2.78 18.89
C LYS A 107 -14.12 -1.67 18.91
N GLU A 108 -13.00 -1.93 19.56
CA GLU A 108 -11.85 -1.05 19.57
C GLU A 108 -10.87 -1.59 18.53
N ILE A 109 -10.86 -0.95 17.35
CA ILE A 109 -10.09 -1.38 16.19
C ILE A 109 -9.16 -0.24 15.80
N GLY A 110 -7.86 -0.54 15.74
CA GLY A 110 -6.83 0.39 15.30
C GLY A 110 -6.46 0.21 13.83
N LEU A 111 -5.69 1.16 13.32
CA LEU A 111 -5.14 1.17 11.97
C LEU A 111 -3.67 1.56 11.98
N LEU A 112 -2.85 0.75 11.31
CA LEU A 112 -1.53 1.16 10.85
C LEU A 112 -1.54 1.26 9.32
N VAL A 113 -1.20 2.44 8.79
CA VAL A 113 -1.19 2.72 7.35
C VAL A 113 0.02 3.55 6.96
N GLY A 114 0.51 3.35 5.74
CA GLY A 114 1.57 4.16 5.17
C GLY A 114 1.00 5.34 4.37
N GLN A 115 1.76 6.42 4.30
CA GLN A 115 1.55 7.51 3.35
C GLN A 115 2.42 7.24 2.12
N GLU A 116 1.80 7.10 0.97
CA GLU A 116 2.52 7.01 -0.30
C GLU A 116 2.83 8.39 -0.87
N GLU A 117 3.94 8.48 -1.57
CA GLU A 117 4.35 9.64 -2.35
C GLU A 117 4.57 9.21 -3.80
N THR A 118 4.50 10.14 -4.74
CA THR A 118 4.91 9.88 -6.12
C THR A 118 6.43 9.88 -6.23
N ALA A 119 6.97 9.38 -7.34
CA ALA A 119 8.41 9.34 -7.61
C ALA A 119 9.13 10.70 -7.51
N ASP A 120 8.40 11.81 -7.64
CA ASP A 120 8.91 13.17 -7.45
C ASP A 120 8.65 13.73 -6.03
N ALA A 121 8.42 12.81 -5.05
CA ALA A 121 8.14 13.12 -3.65
C ALA A 121 6.92 14.02 -3.44
N THR A 122 5.95 14.00 -4.36
CA THR A 122 4.67 14.67 -4.14
C THR A 122 3.77 13.77 -3.29
N PRO A 123 3.35 14.19 -2.09
CA PRO A 123 2.45 13.38 -1.27
C PRO A 123 1.14 13.09 -2.00
N LEU A 124 0.73 11.83 -1.98
CA LEU A 124 -0.57 11.44 -2.48
C LEU A 124 -1.68 11.86 -1.51
N GLN A 125 -2.90 11.85 -1.99
CA GLN A 125 -4.06 12.01 -1.11
C GLN A 125 -4.11 10.89 -0.07
N MET A 126 -4.92 11.08 0.98
CA MET A 126 -5.15 10.05 1.99
C MET A 126 -5.35 8.68 1.35
N ASP A 127 -4.62 7.69 1.85
CA ASP A 127 -4.68 6.32 1.34
C ASP A 127 -6.15 5.80 1.35
N PRO A 128 -6.60 5.12 0.29
CA PRO A 128 -7.97 4.58 0.22
C PRO A 128 -8.33 3.70 1.41
N ARG A 129 -7.38 2.92 1.92
CA ARG A 129 -7.58 2.05 3.10
C ARG A 129 -7.86 2.87 4.35
N GLN A 130 -7.13 3.98 4.57
CA GLN A 130 -7.38 4.89 5.69
C GLN A 130 -8.74 5.57 5.57
N ARG A 131 -9.07 6.09 4.39
CA ARG A 131 -10.36 6.74 4.14
C ARG A 131 -11.53 5.78 4.40
N THR A 132 -11.45 4.56 3.86
CA THR A 132 -12.50 3.55 4.02
C THR A 132 -12.62 3.09 5.47
N PHE A 133 -11.49 2.87 6.16
CA PHE A 133 -11.48 2.54 7.59
C PHE A 133 -12.18 3.61 8.41
N GLN A 134 -11.81 4.88 8.21
CA GLN A 134 -12.42 6.01 8.91
C GLN A 134 -13.91 6.12 8.63
N GLN A 135 -14.31 6.05 7.36
CA GLN A 135 -15.72 6.17 6.97
C GLN A 135 -16.56 5.03 7.58
N PHE A 136 -16.13 3.78 7.38
CA PHE A 136 -16.86 2.60 7.84
C PHE A 136 -17.04 2.60 9.37
N LEU A 137 -15.99 2.84 10.14
CA LEU A 137 -16.09 2.86 11.59
C LEU A 137 -16.84 4.10 12.12
N THR A 138 -16.77 5.24 11.43
CA THR A 138 -17.59 6.43 11.78
C THR A 138 -19.08 6.14 11.61
N GLU A 139 -19.48 5.48 10.53
CA GLU A 139 -20.89 5.07 10.30
C GLU A 139 -21.39 4.09 11.37
N LYS A 140 -20.50 3.29 11.94
CA LYS A 140 -20.79 2.38 13.05
C LYS A 140 -20.70 3.04 14.45
N GLY A 141 -20.21 4.29 14.54
CA GLY A 141 -19.96 4.98 15.81
C GLY A 141 -18.79 4.41 16.61
N LEU A 142 -17.81 3.79 15.93
CA LEU A 142 -16.66 3.10 16.52
C LEU A 142 -15.31 3.72 16.13
N TYR A 143 -15.28 4.77 15.30
CA TYR A 143 -14.04 5.42 14.90
C TYR A 143 -13.44 6.24 16.05
N GLU A 144 -12.17 5.98 16.34
CA GLU A 144 -11.37 6.78 17.27
C GLU A 144 -10.04 7.15 16.60
N GLU A 145 -9.82 8.44 16.42
CA GLU A 145 -8.61 8.95 15.77
C GLU A 145 -7.32 8.54 16.50
N ARG A 146 -7.37 8.42 17.85
CA ARG A 146 -6.21 8.00 18.68
C ARG A 146 -5.74 6.58 18.39
N PHE A 147 -6.53 5.76 17.69
CA PHE A 147 -6.19 4.39 17.30
C PHE A 147 -5.58 4.30 15.89
N VAL A 148 -5.42 5.42 15.20
CA VAL A 148 -4.87 5.49 13.85
C VAL A 148 -3.44 6.01 13.89
N SER A 149 -2.53 5.27 13.26
CA SER A 149 -1.15 5.69 13.08
C SER A 149 -0.78 5.67 11.59
N VAL A 150 -0.17 6.75 11.13
CA VAL A 150 0.23 6.95 9.74
C VAL A 150 1.75 7.12 9.68
N GLY A 151 2.41 6.30 8.84
CA GLY A 151 3.85 6.33 8.67
C GLY A 151 4.24 6.01 7.23
N GLN A 152 5.25 5.17 7.03
CA GLN A 152 5.67 4.66 5.73
C GLN A 152 5.31 3.17 5.59
N PHE A 153 5.19 2.66 4.37
CA PHE A 153 4.97 1.24 4.11
C PHE A 153 6.28 0.46 4.26
N SER A 154 6.76 0.31 5.50
CA SER A 154 7.97 -0.45 5.82
C SER A 154 7.84 -1.18 7.16
N THR A 155 8.62 -2.24 7.33
CA THR A 155 8.68 -3.01 8.58
C THR A 155 9.15 -2.14 9.76
N GLU A 156 10.13 -1.26 9.51
CA GLU A 156 10.62 -0.34 10.53
C GLU A 156 9.53 0.63 10.99
N SER A 157 8.77 1.20 10.03
CA SER A 157 7.67 2.10 10.34
C SER A 157 6.54 1.38 11.10
N GLY A 158 6.21 0.15 10.72
CA GLY A 158 5.25 -0.68 11.44
C GLY A 158 5.64 -0.91 12.90
N TYR A 159 6.92 -1.19 13.13
CA TYR A 159 7.47 -1.33 14.48
C TYR A 159 7.33 -0.03 15.28
N GLN A 160 7.80 1.09 14.72
CA GLN A 160 7.79 2.39 15.42
C GLN A 160 6.37 2.89 15.71
N MET A 161 5.45 2.73 14.77
CA MET A 161 4.04 3.10 14.95
C MET A 161 3.39 2.30 16.07
N MET A 162 3.61 0.99 16.13
CA MET A 162 3.06 0.14 17.19
C MET A 162 3.69 0.49 18.56
N GLU A 163 5.00 0.73 18.61
CA GLU A 163 5.69 1.22 19.81
C GLU A 163 5.03 2.48 20.39
N GLN A 164 4.78 3.46 19.52
CA GLN A 164 4.15 4.73 19.91
C GLN A 164 2.72 4.51 20.44
N LEU A 165 1.94 3.64 19.80
CA LEU A 165 0.59 3.31 20.24
C LEU A 165 0.60 2.59 21.59
N ILE A 166 1.48 1.63 21.81
CA ILE A 166 1.64 0.93 23.09
C ILE A 166 1.98 1.92 24.20
N GLN A 167 2.95 2.82 23.95
CA GLN A 167 3.36 3.82 24.93
C GLN A 167 2.26 4.85 25.23
N ALA A 168 1.50 5.26 24.21
CA ALA A 168 0.47 6.28 24.37
C ALA A 168 -0.83 5.74 25.00
N LEU A 169 -1.20 4.49 24.72
CA LEU A 169 -2.50 3.94 25.08
C LEU A 169 -2.43 2.97 26.27
N GLY A 170 -1.30 2.28 26.48
CA GLY A 170 -1.16 1.32 27.56
C GLY A 170 -2.26 0.26 27.57
N ASP A 171 -3.03 0.20 28.65
CA ASP A 171 -4.15 -0.75 28.80
C ASP A 171 -5.33 -0.46 27.84
N ASP A 172 -5.46 0.77 27.33
CA ASP A 172 -6.48 1.19 26.36
C ASP A 172 -6.11 0.81 24.91
N LEU A 173 -5.03 0.02 24.70
CA LEU A 173 -4.64 -0.43 23.37
C LEU A 173 -5.78 -1.24 22.74
N PRO A 174 -6.18 -0.96 21.46
CA PRO A 174 -7.21 -1.68 20.73
C PRO A 174 -7.03 -3.20 20.78
N THR A 175 -8.13 -3.92 20.68
CA THR A 175 -8.13 -5.39 20.69
C THR A 175 -7.89 -5.99 19.31
N ALA A 176 -7.99 -5.20 18.24
CA ALA A 176 -7.62 -5.58 16.89
C ALA A 176 -7.01 -4.41 16.14
N PHE A 177 -6.15 -4.70 15.18
CA PHE A 177 -5.58 -3.69 14.27
C PHE A 177 -5.68 -4.16 12.82
N PHE A 178 -6.19 -3.29 11.97
CA PHE A 178 -6.05 -3.44 10.53
C PHE A 178 -4.67 -2.93 10.10
N MET A 179 -3.89 -3.83 9.50
CA MET A 179 -2.58 -3.53 8.94
C MET A 179 -2.70 -3.31 7.44
N ALA A 180 -2.35 -2.11 6.97
CA ALA A 180 -2.51 -1.77 5.57
C ALA A 180 -1.51 -2.46 4.62
N SER A 181 -0.48 -3.14 5.15
CA SER A 181 0.42 -4.03 4.41
C SER A 181 1.07 -5.07 5.30
N ASP A 182 1.61 -6.13 4.68
CA ASP A 182 2.35 -7.19 5.36
C ASP A 182 3.61 -6.65 6.04
N ALA A 183 4.31 -5.70 5.42
CA ALA A 183 5.49 -5.07 5.99
C ALA A 183 5.17 -4.38 7.33
N LEU A 184 4.07 -3.62 7.38
CA LEU A 184 3.57 -3.00 8.61
C LEU A 184 3.20 -4.05 9.66
N ALA A 185 2.53 -5.14 9.25
CA ALA A 185 2.13 -6.21 10.16
C ALA A 185 3.34 -6.91 10.80
N VAL A 186 4.39 -7.19 10.03
CA VAL A 186 5.62 -7.80 10.54
C VAL A 186 6.29 -6.89 11.59
N GLY A 187 6.39 -5.60 11.31
CA GLY A 187 6.96 -4.63 12.24
C GLY A 187 6.15 -4.51 13.53
N ALA A 188 4.83 -4.35 13.39
CA ALA A 188 3.90 -4.26 14.53
C ALA A 188 3.92 -5.53 15.40
N LEU A 189 3.92 -6.72 14.77
CA LEU A 189 4.00 -7.98 15.49
C LEU A 189 5.27 -8.09 16.33
N ARG A 190 6.41 -7.67 15.79
CA ARG A 190 7.67 -7.63 16.52
C ARG A 190 7.57 -6.72 17.76
N SER A 191 7.04 -5.50 17.62
CA SER A 191 6.84 -4.58 18.73
C SER A 191 5.94 -5.17 19.82
N LEU A 192 4.80 -5.76 19.44
CA LEU A 192 3.90 -6.43 20.37
C LEU A 192 4.59 -7.58 21.14
N GLN A 193 5.40 -8.38 20.46
CA GLN A 193 6.16 -9.48 21.07
C GLN A 193 7.21 -8.98 22.06
N GLU A 194 7.96 -7.93 21.74
CA GLU A 194 8.95 -7.31 22.63
C GLU A 194 8.30 -6.75 23.91
N HIS A 195 7.05 -6.27 23.82
CA HIS A 195 6.23 -5.83 24.97
C HIS A 195 5.44 -6.96 25.63
N GLN A 196 5.63 -8.22 25.23
CA GLN A 196 4.93 -9.38 25.78
C GLN A 196 3.39 -9.28 25.65
N ILE A 197 2.91 -8.57 24.64
CA ILE A 197 1.49 -8.48 24.30
C ILE A 197 1.14 -9.67 23.41
N ALA A 198 0.26 -10.53 23.90
CA ALA A 198 -0.11 -11.77 23.21
C ALA A 198 -0.91 -11.49 21.93
N VAL A 199 -0.52 -12.13 20.83
CA VAL A 199 -1.23 -12.13 19.56
C VAL A 199 -1.64 -13.58 19.26
N PRO A 200 -2.92 -13.91 19.03
CA PRO A 200 -4.07 -12.99 18.97
C PRO A 200 -4.77 -12.71 20.30
N ASP A 201 -4.38 -13.33 21.43
CA ASP A 201 -5.17 -13.39 22.66
C ASP A 201 -5.45 -11.99 23.28
N ARG A 202 -4.56 -11.02 23.15
CA ARG A 202 -4.74 -9.63 23.61
C ARG A 202 -5.01 -8.69 22.44
N VAL A 203 -4.28 -8.87 21.33
CA VAL A 203 -4.38 -8.05 20.12
C VAL A 203 -4.42 -8.97 18.91
N SER A 204 -5.44 -8.85 18.08
CA SER A 204 -5.54 -9.47 16.75
C SER A 204 -4.95 -8.54 15.67
N LEU A 205 -4.26 -9.13 14.68
CA LEU A 205 -3.73 -8.42 13.52
C LEU A 205 -4.37 -8.93 12.24
#